data_5e437d99c3adaed36b34039141c6a1c5
#
_entry.id   5e437d99c3adaed36b34039141c6a1c5
#
_cell.length_a   1.000
_cell.length_b   1.000
_cell.length_c   1.000
_cell.angle_alpha   90.00
_cell.angle_beta   90.00
_cell.angle_gamma   90.00
#
_symmetry.space_group_name_H-M   'P 1'
#
loop_
_entity.id
_entity.type
_entity.pdbx_description
1 polymer ?
#
loop_
_entity_poly.entity_id
_entity_poly.type
_entity_poly.pdbx_seq_one_letter_code
_entity_poly.pdbx_strand_id
1 'polypeptide(L)'
;RRFIQQHTQDRALLGVPPLPLELPQVQDLCSILERNEYDTKDHAFLHHHLSERIIPGVDETSQHKAHFLHRVIQNDFPCDLLLPTQAVRMLGTMQGGYNVSILTQLLDDPVFQYDAYLQLKDTLLIFDAFHEIKDKYKQGNPYAEKLLYSWSQGEWFQKRPDVKNKITLTVFKVPGETNTDDLSPAQDAWSRPDIPLHAQ
;
A
#
# COMPACT_ATOMS: atom_id res chain seq x y z
N ARG A 1 -20.94 -2.91 -7.58
CA ARG A 1 -20.85 -4.03 -6.63
C ARG A 1 -21.18 -5.38 -7.29
N ARG A 2 -22.34 -5.59 -7.91
CA ARG A 2 -22.72 -6.89 -8.53
C ARG A 2 -21.71 -7.40 -9.55
N PHE A 3 -21.22 -6.52 -10.43
CA PHE A 3 -20.21 -6.87 -11.43
C PHE A 3 -18.91 -7.38 -10.78
N ILE A 4 -18.40 -6.69 -9.77
CA ILE A 4 -17.18 -7.08 -9.06
C ILE A 4 -17.37 -8.42 -8.33
N GLN A 5 -18.53 -8.62 -7.69
CA GLN A 5 -18.84 -9.89 -7.02
C GLN A 5 -18.91 -11.05 -8.02
N GLN A 6 -19.58 -10.86 -9.16
CA GLN A 6 -19.65 -11.87 -10.21
C GLN A 6 -18.26 -12.20 -10.74
N HIS A 7 -17.46 -11.19 -11.07
CA HIS A 7 -16.07 -11.37 -11.50
C HIS A 7 -15.25 -12.18 -10.48
N THR A 8 -15.39 -11.87 -9.19
CA THR A 8 -14.69 -12.61 -8.12
C THR A 8 -15.14 -14.08 -8.07
N GLN A 9 -16.44 -14.35 -8.23
CA GLN A 9 -16.97 -15.73 -8.26
C GLN A 9 -16.49 -16.50 -9.49
N ASP A 10 -16.55 -15.87 -10.68
CA ASP A 10 -16.10 -16.50 -11.92
C ASP A 10 -14.60 -16.86 -11.86
N ARG A 11 -13.78 -15.99 -11.29
CA ARG A 11 -12.35 -16.24 -11.10
C ARG A 11 -12.10 -17.33 -10.06
N ALA A 12 -12.86 -17.36 -8.97
CA ALA A 12 -12.76 -18.39 -7.94
C ALA A 12 -13.08 -19.79 -8.48
N LEU A 13 -14.04 -19.92 -9.42
CA LEU A 13 -14.34 -21.17 -10.10
C LEU A 13 -13.16 -21.70 -10.93
N LEU A 14 -12.30 -20.82 -11.39
CA LEU A 14 -11.07 -21.15 -12.11
C LEU A 14 -9.87 -21.39 -11.17
N GLY A 15 -10.05 -21.21 -9.86
CA GLY A 15 -8.96 -21.33 -8.87
C GLY A 15 -7.94 -20.21 -8.92
N VAL A 16 -8.30 -19.04 -9.48
CA VAL A 16 -7.39 -17.89 -9.64
C VAL A 16 -7.94 -16.66 -8.91
N PRO A 17 -7.07 -15.77 -8.39
CA PRO A 17 -7.51 -14.56 -7.71
C PRO A 17 -8.22 -13.60 -8.66
N PRO A 18 -9.12 -12.74 -8.16
CA PRO A 18 -9.76 -11.73 -8.97
C PRO A 18 -8.74 -10.68 -9.44
N LEU A 19 -8.93 -10.17 -10.66
CA LEU A 19 -8.06 -9.13 -11.25
C LEU A 19 -8.14 -7.82 -10.45
N PRO A 20 -7.07 -7.01 -10.46
CA PRO A 20 -7.11 -5.64 -9.93
C PRO A 20 -8.25 -4.81 -10.51
N LEU A 21 -8.63 -3.74 -9.82
CA LEU A 21 -9.62 -2.79 -10.32
C LEU A 21 -9.04 -1.98 -11.48
N GLU A 22 -9.86 -1.77 -12.50
CA GLU A 22 -9.56 -0.86 -13.59
C GLU A 22 -9.79 0.60 -13.18
N LEU A 23 -9.18 1.56 -13.90
CA LEU A 23 -9.27 2.99 -13.57
C LEU A 23 -10.71 3.50 -13.38
N PRO A 24 -11.70 3.19 -14.22
CA PRO A 24 -13.09 3.64 -13.99
C PRO A 24 -13.66 3.11 -12.67
N GLN A 25 -13.31 1.87 -12.29
CA GLN A 25 -13.77 1.25 -11.04
C GLN A 25 -13.11 1.91 -9.81
N VAL A 26 -11.83 2.28 -9.92
CA VAL A 26 -11.12 3.02 -8.87
C VAL A 26 -11.70 4.41 -8.70
N GLN A 27 -12.01 5.11 -9.80
CA GLN A 27 -12.65 6.42 -9.79
C GLN A 27 -14.03 6.37 -9.13
N ASP A 28 -14.85 5.38 -9.49
CA ASP A 28 -16.16 5.16 -8.87
C ASP A 28 -16.05 4.87 -7.37
N LEU A 29 -15.09 4.00 -6.97
CA LEU A 29 -14.82 3.67 -5.57
C LEU A 29 -14.46 4.93 -4.78
N CYS A 30 -13.50 5.70 -5.24
CA CYS A 30 -13.08 6.95 -4.59
C CYS A 30 -14.24 7.96 -4.52
N SER A 31 -15.02 8.10 -5.59
CA SER A 31 -16.17 9.02 -5.63
C SER A 31 -17.27 8.64 -4.62
N ILE A 32 -17.53 7.34 -4.43
CA ILE A 32 -18.47 6.85 -3.41
C ILE A 32 -17.97 7.19 -2.01
N LEU A 33 -16.67 6.99 -1.77
CA LEU A 33 -16.03 7.29 -0.49
C LEU A 33 -16.01 8.80 -0.20
N GLU A 34 -15.71 9.63 -1.18
CA GLU A 34 -15.70 11.09 -1.06
C GLU A 34 -17.08 11.67 -0.76
N ARG A 35 -18.14 11.10 -1.33
CA ARG A 35 -19.52 11.51 -1.06
C ARG A 35 -20.11 10.90 0.21
N ASN A 36 -19.38 9.96 0.83
CA ASN A 36 -19.84 9.20 1.98
C ASN A 36 -21.20 8.47 1.70
N GLU A 37 -21.40 8.02 0.46
CA GLU A 37 -22.64 7.42 -0.05
C GLU A 37 -22.61 5.89 0.09
N TYR A 38 -22.44 5.38 1.31
CA TYR A 38 -22.38 3.94 1.58
C TYR A 38 -22.89 3.58 2.98
N ASP A 39 -23.38 2.36 3.14
CA ASP A 39 -23.81 1.83 4.42
C ASP A 39 -22.63 1.20 5.19
N THR A 40 -22.73 1.16 6.51
CA THR A 40 -21.75 0.47 7.38
C THR A 40 -21.52 -0.99 6.99
N LYS A 41 -22.56 -1.68 6.49
CA LYS A 41 -22.45 -3.06 5.97
C LYS A 41 -21.51 -3.20 4.76
N ASP A 42 -21.19 -2.09 4.09
CA ASP A 42 -20.32 -2.07 2.91
C ASP A 42 -18.87 -1.73 3.28
N HIS A 43 -18.58 -1.33 4.53
CA HIS A 43 -17.25 -0.91 4.98
C HIS A 43 -16.17 -1.95 4.67
N ALA A 44 -16.36 -3.21 5.07
CA ALA A 44 -15.37 -4.26 4.83
C ALA A 44 -15.10 -4.47 3.33
N PHE A 45 -16.15 -4.42 2.50
CA PHE A 45 -16.04 -4.55 1.06
C PHE A 45 -15.27 -3.38 0.45
N LEU A 46 -15.64 -2.14 0.79
CA LEU A 46 -15.00 -0.93 0.26
C LEU A 46 -13.54 -0.82 0.71
N HIS A 47 -13.28 -1.09 2.00
CA HIS A 47 -11.93 -1.09 2.55
C HIS A 47 -11.04 -2.12 1.85
N HIS A 48 -11.51 -3.37 1.70
CA HIS A 48 -10.77 -4.42 0.99
C HIS A 48 -10.44 -3.99 -0.45
N HIS A 49 -11.40 -3.39 -1.17
CA HIS A 49 -11.14 -2.97 -2.55
C HIS A 49 -10.17 -1.81 -2.64
N LEU A 50 -10.21 -0.87 -1.70
CA LEU A 50 -9.28 0.25 -1.65
C LEU A 50 -7.86 -0.22 -1.27
N SER A 51 -7.74 -1.14 -0.30
CA SER A 51 -6.44 -1.62 0.18
C SER A 51 -5.80 -2.65 -0.74
N GLU A 52 -6.58 -3.64 -1.21
CA GLU A 52 -6.04 -4.87 -1.78
C GLU A 52 -6.25 -5.02 -3.29
N ARG A 53 -7.20 -4.25 -3.88
CA ARG A 53 -7.62 -4.48 -5.26
C ARG A 53 -7.16 -3.40 -6.24
N ILE A 54 -6.36 -2.44 -5.78
CA ILE A 54 -5.72 -1.41 -6.60
C ILE A 54 -4.23 -1.71 -6.63
N ILE A 55 -3.67 -1.81 -7.82
CA ILE A 55 -2.23 -2.06 -8.02
C ILE A 55 -1.44 -0.93 -7.32
N PRO A 56 -0.46 -1.24 -6.45
CA PRO A 56 0.30 -0.21 -5.75
C PRO A 56 1.47 0.39 -6.57
N GLY A 57 1.47 0.17 -7.88
CA GLY A 57 2.57 0.52 -8.77
C GLY A 57 2.56 1.94 -9.32
N VAL A 58 2.94 2.08 -10.59
CA VAL A 58 3.13 3.36 -11.31
C VAL A 58 2.03 3.67 -12.31
N ASP A 59 0.96 2.90 -12.33
CA ASP A 59 -0.16 3.11 -13.24
C ASP A 59 -1.13 4.22 -12.77
N GLU A 60 -2.09 4.56 -13.64
CA GLU A 60 -3.07 5.61 -13.35
C GLU A 60 -3.98 5.26 -12.16
N THR A 61 -4.23 3.97 -11.89
CA THR A 61 -5.06 3.54 -10.76
C THR A 61 -4.37 3.83 -9.43
N SER A 62 -3.06 3.56 -9.35
CA SER A 62 -2.26 3.87 -8.17
C SER A 62 -2.08 5.37 -7.97
N GLN A 63 -1.91 6.15 -9.04
CA GLN A 63 -1.90 7.61 -8.96
C GLN A 63 -3.21 8.14 -8.37
N HIS A 64 -4.34 7.65 -8.87
CA HIS A 64 -5.65 8.06 -8.40
C HIS A 64 -5.88 7.70 -6.91
N LYS A 65 -5.47 6.50 -6.50
CA LYS A 65 -5.48 6.09 -5.09
C LYS A 65 -4.62 7.00 -4.22
N ALA A 66 -3.39 7.31 -4.63
CA ALA A 66 -2.51 8.19 -3.86
C ALA A 66 -3.12 9.58 -3.67
N HIS A 67 -3.71 10.14 -4.73
CA HIS A 67 -4.39 11.43 -4.66
C HIS A 67 -5.61 11.39 -3.72
N PHE A 68 -6.44 10.35 -3.81
CA PHE A 68 -7.57 10.15 -2.89
C PHE A 68 -7.09 10.08 -1.43
N LEU A 69 -6.07 9.27 -1.13
CA LEU A 69 -5.52 9.13 0.23
C LEU A 69 -4.96 10.47 0.76
N HIS A 70 -4.31 11.25 -0.10
CA HIS A 70 -3.83 12.59 0.27
C HIS A 70 -4.99 13.49 0.69
N ARG A 71 -6.09 13.50 -0.05
CA ARG A 71 -7.27 14.29 0.28
C ARG A 71 -7.95 13.85 1.58
N VAL A 72 -7.95 12.54 1.89
CA VAL A 72 -8.38 12.02 3.21
C VAL A 72 -7.51 12.59 4.33
N ILE A 73 -6.18 12.61 4.13
CA ILE A 73 -5.23 13.16 5.11
C ILE A 73 -5.47 14.66 5.34
N GLN A 74 -5.77 15.40 4.28
CA GLN A 74 -6.07 16.84 4.36
C GLN A 74 -7.46 17.14 4.94
N ASN A 75 -8.30 16.12 5.19
CA ASN A 75 -9.70 16.26 5.61
C ASN A 75 -10.54 17.09 4.61
N ASP A 76 -10.29 16.95 3.31
CA ASP A 76 -11.03 17.67 2.26
C ASP A 76 -12.51 17.28 2.22
N PHE A 77 -12.86 16.11 2.75
CA PHE A 77 -14.21 15.58 2.86
C PHE A 77 -14.32 14.62 4.05
N PRO A 78 -15.52 14.41 4.62
CA PRO A 78 -15.73 13.41 5.65
C PRO A 78 -15.56 11.99 5.06
N CYS A 79 -14.74 11.16 5.69
CA CYS A 79 -14.55 9.77 5.29
C CYS A 79 -14.68 8.84 6.50
N ASP A 80 -15.84 8.23 6.69
CA ASP A 80 -16.08 7.34 7.82
C ASP A 80 -15.35 5.99 7.69
N LEU A 81 -14.94 5.65 6.47
CA LEU A 81 -14.22 4.40 6.19
C LEU A 81 -12.77 4.42 6.64
N LEU A 82 -12.10 5.56 6.55
CA LEU A 82 -10.65 5.66 6.65
C LEU A 82 -10.23 6.88 7.46
N LEU A 83 -9.55 6.65 8.57
CA LEU A 83 -8.92 7.73 9.33
C LEU A 83 -7.69 8.28 8.60
N PRO A 84 -7.34 9.57 8.75
CA PRO A 84 -6.15 10.16 8.14
C PRO A 84 -4.85 9.38 8.42
N THR A 85 -4.65 8.90 9.65
CA THR A 85 -3.48 8.08 10.00
C THR A 85 -3.46 6.73 9.29
N GLN A 86 -4.62 6.14 9.01
CA GLN A 86 -4.72 4.91 8.23
C GLN A 86 -4.41 5.19 6.75
N ALA A 87 -4.81 6.35 6.23
CA ALA A 87 -4.46 6.78 4.87
C ALA A 87 -2.93 6.96 4.71
N VAL A 88 -2.24 7.53 5.70
CA VAL A 88 -0.77 7.60 5.70
C VAL A 88 -0.15 6.21 5.64
N ARG A 89 -0.63 5.27 6.45
CA ARG A 89 -0.15 3.87 6.42
C ARG A 89 -0.42 3.20 5.08
N MET A 90 -1.58 3.43 4.50
CA MET A 90 -1.94 2.87 3.19
C MET A 90 -1.06 3.45 2.07
N LEU A 91 -0.66 4.74 2.14
CA LEU A 91 0.38 5.30 1.26
C LEU A 91 1.70 4.56 1.40
N GLY A 92 2.09 4.15 2.62
CA GLY A 92 3.32 3.38 2.86
C GLY A 92 3.35 2.00 2.21
N THR A 93 2.20 1.42 1.90
CA THR A 93 2.10 0.13 1.17
C THR A 93 2.13 0.30 -0.35
N MET A 94 2.11 1.53 -0.86
CA MET A 94 2.17 1.81 -2.29
C MET A 94 3.62 1.82 -2.78
N GLN A 95 3.78 1.55 -4.08
CA GLN A 95 5.07 1.58 -4.73
C GLN A 95 5.00 2.42 -6.01
N GLY A 96 6.13 2.73 -6.59
CA GLY A 96 6.17 3.43 -7.87
C GLY A 96 6.23 4.94 -7.80
N GLY A 97 6.27 5.54 -6.62
CA GLY A 97 6.62 6.94 -6.44
C GLY A 97 5.48 7.91 -6.19
N TYR A 98 4.22 7.62 -6.54
CA TYR A 98 3.09 8.53 -6.31
C TYR A 98 2.81 8.82 -4.82
N ASN A 99 3.18 7.90 -3.94
CA ASN A 99 3.09 8.03 -2.50
C ASN A 99 4.25 8.82 -1.89
N VAL A 100 5.44 8.79 -2.52
CA VAL A 100 6.69 9.29 -1.92
C VAL A 100 6.64 10.79 -1.70
N SER A 101 6.21 11.58 -2.69
CA SER A 101 6.11 13.04 -2.56
C SER A 101 5.14 13.45 -1.45
N ILE A 102 4.00 12.76 -1.33
CA ILE A 102 3.01 13.02 -0.27
C ILE A 102 3.62 12.72 1.10
N LEU A 103 4.22 11.54 1.27
CA LEU A 103 4.87 11.15 2.53
C LEU A 103 6.03 12.09 2.90
N THR A 104 6.79 12.54 1.90
CA THR A 104 7.89 13.49 2.12
C THR A 104 7.38 14.87 2.60
N GLN A 105 6.27 15.36 2.03
CA GLN A 105 5.63 16.59 2.51
C GLN A 105 5.12 16.46 3.94
N LEU A 106 4.54 15.32 4.29
CA LEU A 106 4.03 15.05 5.64
C LEU A 106 5.11 14.99 6.73
N LEU A 107 6.40 14.94 6.38
CA LEU A 107 7.48 15.08 7.37
C LEU A 107 7.50 16.46 8.04
N ASP A 108 6.91 17.47 7.41
CA ASP A 108 6.79 18.84 7.98
C ASP A 108 5.47 19.05 8.73
N ASP A 109 4.55 18.07 8.66
CA ASP A 109 3.27 18.15 9.35
C ASP A 109 3.39 17.64 10.80
N PRO A 110 3.15 18.48 11.82
CA PRO A 110 3.29 18.06 13.23
C PRO A 110 2.43 16.88 13.63
N VAL A 111 1.30 16.64 12.95
CA VAL A 111 0.37 15.56 13.24
C VAL A 111 0.85 14.24 12.62
N PHE A 112 1.35 14.28 11.37
CA PHE A 112 1.62 13.09 10.58
C PHE A 112 3.11 12.78 10.39
N GLN A 113 4.02 13.67 10.81
CA GLN A 113 5.47 13.52 10.60
C GLN A 113 6.05 12.18 11.08
N TYR A 114 5.54 11.66 12.20
CA TYR A 114 6.00 10.39 12.74
C TYR A 114 5.49 9.21 11.90
N ASP A 115 4.20 9.20 11.54
CA ASP A 115 3.64 8.15 10.69
C ASP A 115 4.29 8.17 9.30
N ALA A 116 4.52 9.35 8.73
CA ALA A 116 5.23 9.51 7.45
C ALA A 116 6.66 8.96 7.51
N TYR A 117 7.39 9.27 8.58
CA TYR A 117 8.72 8.70 8.83
C TYR A 117 8.70 7.18 8.85
N LEU A 118 7.74 6.57 9.57
CA LEU A 118 7.62 5.13 9.66
C LEU A 118 7.37 4.47 8.29
N GLN A 119 6.61 5.14 7.42
CA GLN A 119 6.36 4.61 6.08
C GLN A 119 7.58 4.80 5.16
N LEU A 120 8.20 5.97 5.18
CA LEU A 120 9.34 6.29 4.31
C LEU A 120 10.57 5.46 4.61
N LYS A 121 10.82 5.10 5.86
CA LYS A 121 12.03 4.34 6.21
C LYS A 121 12.10 2.95 5.57
N ASP A 122 10.95 2.36 5.27
CA ASP A 122 10.82 1.06 4.62
C ASP A 122 10.49 1.18 3.12
N THR A 123 10.43 2.40 2.57
CA THR A 123 10.18 2.67 1.15
C THR A 123 11.48 2.59 0.37
N LEU A 124 11.58 1.64 -0.57
CA LEU A 124 12.81 1.31 -1.27
C LEU A 124 13.07 2.16 -2.53
N LEU A 125 12.04 2.76 -3.13
CA LEU A 125 12.10 3.49 -4.39
C LEU A 125 11.93 5.00 -4.17
N ILE A 126 12.90 5.62 -3.50
CA ILE A 126 12.82 7.04 -3.14
C ILE A 126 13.91 7.90 -3.78
N PHE A 127 14.62 7.37 -4.76
CA PHE A 127 15.81 8.03 -5.34
C PHE A 127 15.56 9.49 -5.70
N ASP A 128 14.43 9.82 -6.32
CA ASP A 128 14.11 11.19 -6.71
C ASP A 128 13.83 12.10 -5.52
N ALA A 129 13.27 11.57 -4.44
CA ALA A 129 12.95 12.32 -3.23
C ALA A 129 14.12 12.46 -2.25
N PHE A 130 15.25 11.76 -2.46
CA PHE A 130 16.40 11.81 -1.56
C PHE A 130 16.90 13.24 -1.32
N HIS A 131 16.99 14.05 -2.36
CA HIS A 131 17.48 15.43 -2.26
C HIS A 131 16.54 16.31 -1.45
N GLU A 132 15.23 16.12 -1.58
CA GLU A 132 14.22 16.83 -0.81
C GLU A 132 14.33 16.49 0.69
N ILE A 133 14.47 15.20 1.01
CA ILE A 133 14.68 14.74 2.40
C ILE A 133 15.98 15.27 2.98
N LYS A 134 17.06 15.28 2.20
CA LYS A 134 18.35 15.90 2.59
C LYS A 134 18.20 17.40 2.88
N ASP A 135 17.41 18.11 2.09
CA ASP A 135 17.20 19.54 2.30
C ASP A 135 16.33 19.80 3.54
N LYS A 136 15.32 18.98 3.81
CA LYS A 136 14.56 19.01 5.08
C LYS A 136 15.48 18.75 6.30
N TYR A 137 16.40 17.82 6.18
CA TYR A 137 17.43 17.60 7.22
C TYR A 137 18.26 18.85 7.47
N LYS A 138 18.77 19.51 6.40
CA LYS A 138 19.54 20.76 6.54
C LYS A 138 18.74 21.89 7.18
N GLN A 139 17.42 21.89 7.02
CA GLN A 139 16.48 22.82 7.62
C GLN A 139 16.13 22.47 9.07
N GLY A 140 16.68 21.36 9.60
CA GLY A 140 16.51 20.93 10.98
C GLY A 140 15.30 20.04 11.24
N ASN A 141 14.71 19.43 10.20
CA ASN A 141 13.61 18.48 10.39
C ASN A 141 14.11 17.20 11.09
N PRO A 142 13.63 16.87 12.31
CA PRO A 142 14.17 15.78 13.10
C PRO A 142 13.83 14.39 12.54
N TYR A 143 12.76 14.28 11.77
CA TYR A 143 12.37 13.00 11.15
C TYR A 143 13.13 12.74 9.85
N ALA A 144 13.48 13.80 9.11
CA ALA A 144 14.40 13.69 7.98
C ALA A 144 15.79 13.22 8.44
N GLU A 145 16.29 13.71 9.58
CA GLU A 145 17.53 13.23 10.20
C GLU A 145 17.45 11.75 10.55
N LYS A 146 16.40 11.34 11.28
CA LYS A 146 16.18 9.93 11.65
C LYS A 146 16.06 9.02 10.43
N LEU A 147 15.41 9.50 9.37
CA LEU A 147 15.23 8.77 8.14
C LEU A 147 16.55 8.51 7.43
N LEU A 148 17.36 9.56 7.23
CA LEU A 148 18.70 9.44 6.64
C LEU A 148 19.62 8.53 7.47
N TYR A 149 19.52 8.62 8.80
CA TYR A 149 20.25 7.72 9.69
C TYR A 149 19.81 6.26 9.51
N SER A 150 18.51 5.99 9.55
CA SER A 150 17.95 4.65 9.36
C SER A 150 18.42 4.02 8.03
N TRP A 151 18.39 4.80 6.96
CA TRP A 151 18.88 4.34 5.65
C TRP A 151 20.38 4.11 5.63
N SER A 152 21.16 4.97 6.28
CA SER A 152 22.63 4.80 6.37
C SER A 152 23.02 3.53 7.12
N GLN A 153 22.19 3.07 8.06
CA GLN A 153 22.36 1.82 8.79
C GLN A 153 21.80 0.59 8.05
N GLY A 154 21.07 0.78 6.97
CA GLY A 154 20.38 -0.30 6.26
C GLY A 154 19.35 -1.02 7.12
N GLU A 155 18.65 -0.32 8.02
CA GLU A 155 17.71 -0.91 8.97
C GLU A 155 16.61 -1.71 8.25
N TRP A 156 16.08 -1.21 7.13
CA TRP A 156 15.10 -1.88 6.30
C TRP A 156 15.55 -3.25 5.80
N PHE A 157 16.86 -3.46 5.66
CA PHE A 157 17.48 -4.70 5.21
C PHE A 157 17.88 -5.61 6.38
N GLN A 158 18.37 -5.03 7.48
CA GLN A 158 18.91 -5.76 8.62
C GLN A 158 17.85 -6.15 9.65
N LYS A 159 16.74 -5.41 9.73
CA LYS A 159 15.65 -5.64 10.69
C LYS A 159 14.86 -6.89 10.32
N ARG A 160 15.46 -8.04 10.60
CA ARG A 160 14.79 -9.34 10.42
C ARG A 160 14.40 -9.88 11.79
N PRO A 161 13.23 -10.54 11.91
CA PRO A 161 12.91 -11.27 13.13
C PRO A 161 13.93 -12.39 13.36
N ASP A 162 14.23 -12.66 14.62
CA ASP A 162 15.08 -13.80 14.98
C ASP A 162 14.50 -15.11 14.45
N VAL A 163 15.38 -15.94 13.90
CA VAL A 163 14.98 -17.27 13.42
C VAL A 163 14.61 -18.12 14.63
N LYS A 164 13.40 -18.64 14.64
CA LYS A 164 12.92 -19.53 15.70
C LYS A 164 13.75 -20.83 15.72
N ASN A 165 14.14 -21.30 16.91
CA ASN A 165 14.84 -22.57 17.07
C ASN A 165 14.00 -23.78 16.61
N LYS A 166 12.68 -23.62 16.56
CA LYS A 166 11.73 -24.65 16.09
C LYS A 166 10.62 -23.99 15.29
N ILE A 167 10.41 -24.50 14.08
CA ILE A 167 9.33 -24.08 13.18
C ILE A 167 8.44 -25.30 12.96
N THR A 168 7.13 -25.15 13.16
CA THR A 168 6.14 -26.19 12.83
C THR A 168 5.46 -25.74 11.53
N LEU A 169 5.50 -26.61 10.51
CA LEU A 169 4.93 -26.35 9.20
C LEU A 169 3.81 -27.35 8.92
N THR A 170 2.76 -26.90 8.24
CA THR A 170 1.79 -27.77 7.60
C THR A 170 2.20 -27.94 6.15
N VAL A 171 2.44 -29.19 5.75
CA VAL A 171 2.87 -29.52 4.39
C VAL A 171 1.67 -29.96 3.58
N PHE A 172 1.47 -29.33 2.43
CA PHE A 172 0.46 -29.73 1.45
C PHE A 172 1.16 -30.36 0.24
N LYS A 173 0.67 -31.50 -0.22
CA LYS A 173 1.13 -32.12 -1.45
C LYS A 173 0.28 -31.60 -2.61
N VAL A 174 0.88 -30.88 -3.52
CA VAL A 174 0.25 -30.47 -4.77
C VAL A 174 0.49 -31.56 -5.81
N PRO A 175 -0.55 -32.15 -6.41
CA PRO A 175 -0.39 -33.16 -7.46
C PRO A 175 -0.04 -32.44 -8.80
N GLY A 176 0.79 -33.08 -9.60
CA GLY A 176 1.19 -32.56 -10.92
C GLY A 176 2.46 -31.70 -10.87
N GLU A 177 2.74 -31.08 -11.97
CA GLU A 177 3.84 -30.13 -12.13
C GLU A 177 3.37 -28.74 -11.63
N THR A 178 4.20 -28.09 -10.83
CA THR A 178 3.94 -26.74 -10.30
C THR A 178 5.15 -25.86 -10.62
N ASN A 179 4.91 -24.72 -11.22
CA ASN A 179 5.93 -23.74 -11.52
C ASN A 179 5.82 -22.50 -10.61
N THR A 180 6.73 -21.54 -10.74
CA THR A 180 6.73 -20.32 -9.94
C THR A 180 5.50 -19.44 -10.17
N ASP A 181 4.97 -19.42 -11.40
CA ASP A 181 3.80 -18.61 -11.73
C ASP A 181 2.50 -19.15 -11.13
N ASP A 182 2.44 -20.46 -10.84
CA ASP A 182 1.31 -21.06 -10.11
C ASP A 182 1.29 -20.65 -8.64
N LEU A 183 2.47 -20.37 -8.06
CA LEU A 183 2.63 -20.01 -6.64
C LEU A 183 2.71 -18.48 -6.46
N SER A 184 3.26 -17.78 -7.42
CA SER A 184 3.45 -16.34 -7.41
C SER A 184 3.35 -15.82 -8.84
N PRO A 185 2.13 -15.63 -9.36
CA PRO A 185 1.93 -15.16 -10.73
C PRO A 185 2.71 -13.88 -11.01
N ALA A 186 3.43 -13.83 -12.14
CA ALA A 186 4.27 -12.70 -12.49
C ALA A 186 3.51 -11.36 -12.49
N GLN A 187 2.24 -11.39 -12.84
CA GLN A 187 1.35 -10.23 -12.79
C GLN A 187 1.12 -9.71 -11.37
N ASP A 188 1.10 -10.59 -10.38
CA ASP A 188 0.89 -10.24 -8.98
C ASP A 188 2.19 -9.81 -8.28
N ALA A 189 3.36 -10.24 -8.79
CA ALA A 189 4.66 -9.81 -8.30
C ALA A 189 4.87 -8.30 -8.41
N TRP A 190 4.27 -7.65 -9.41
CA TRP A 190 4.29 -6.19 -9.57
C TRP A 190 3.32 -5.45 -8.67
N SER A 191 2.26 -6.12 -8.24
CA SER A 191 1.25 -5.52 -7.37
C SER A 191 1.71 -5.42 -5.91
N ARG A 192 2.60 -6.33 -5.47
CA ARG A 192 3.11 -6.38 -4.09
C ARG A 192 4.57 -6.82 -4.06
N PRO A 193 5.52 -5.95 -4.46
CA PRO A 193 6.94 -6.28 -4.44
C PRO A 193 7.53 -6.36 -3.03
N ASP A 194 6.79 -5.91 -2.00
CA ASP A 194 7.13 -6.17 -0.60
C ASP A 194 6.79 -7.63 -0.25
N ILE A 195 7.81 -8.42 0.12
CA ILE A 195 7.65 -9.86 0.37
C ILE A 195 6.61 -10.16 1.46
N PRO A 196 6.55 -9.48 2.63
CA PRO A 196 5.55 -9.71 3.64
C PRO A 196 4.11 -9.46 3.16
N LEU A 197 3.90 -8.42 2.35
CA LEU A 197 2.59 -8.11 1.78
C LEU A 197 2.22 -9.07 0.65
N HIS A 198 3.21 -9.51 -0.14
CA HIS A 198 2.98 -10.48 -1.21
C HIS A 198 2.60 -11.87 -0.66
N ALA A 199 3.08 -12.21 0.53
CA ALA A 199 2.80 -13.50 1.19
C ALA A 199 1.43 -13.57 1.88
N GLN A 200 0.67 -12.48 1.96
CA GLN A 200 -0.68 -12.42 2.53
C GLN A 200 -1.72 -12.80 1.48
#